data_00a4e081f9a0cf1bfb6a154c19daef18
#
_entry.id   00a4e081f9a0cf1bfb6a154c19daef18
#
_cell.length_a   1.000
_cell.length_b   1.000
_cell.length_c   1.000
_cell.angle_alpha   90.00
_cell.angle_beta   90.00
_cell.angle_gamma   90.00
#
_symmetry.space_group_name_H-M   'P 1'
#
loop_
_entity.id
_entity.type
_entity.pdbx_description
1 polymer ?
#
loop_
_entity_poly.entity_id
_entity_poly.type
_entity_poly.pdbx_seq_one_letter_code
_entity_poly.pdbx_strand_id
1 'polypeptide(L)'
;MIMSRFSYDVAVAYRIYPKMSVGRPPIFGEDKFKLAELCLKSFKDSLGGLRVKLWALLNDCPPAYESIFTKLWAPEDLVLLRYPGVGAGITLQEQTRILTEQTDAEIVHFAEDDYFYLPGQFHLAVDFLKQNPAADFATPYDHPDQHTTDLHNLFHETRAFGGKTWSSCISTTHTFLAKRAALIESRKLFLKLFQDFEGRTSPDLAMWMALTKKRVFNPVKFFRWSLSHRYWAGSIFLAWYHCWPQILFGRRFTLWAPQPSIATHMVAKLQAPGIDWQKEFQARMAAAGKI
;
A
#
# COMPACT_ATOMS: atom_id res chain seq x y z
N MET A 1 -6.52 5.44 -32.23
CA MET A 1 -6.23 5.82 -30.82
C MET A 1 -7.51 5.66 -30.05
N ILE A 2 -7.66 4.58 -29.27
CA ILE A 2 -8.84 4.34 -28.43
C ILE A 2 -8.74 5.38 -27.30
N MET A 3 -9.65 6.37 -27.29
CA MET A 3 -9.73 7.33 -26.17
C MET A 3 -9.95 6.54 -24.89
N SER A 4 -9.09 6.76 -23.90
CA SER A 4 -9.26 6.17 -22.57
C SER A 4 -10.64 6.57 -22.03
N ARG A 5 -11.42 5.60 -21.56
CA ARG A 5 -12.73 5.81 -20.91
C ARG A 5 -12.59 6.62 -19.62
N PHE A 6 -11.38 6.71 -19.08
CA PHE A 6 -11.08 7.31 -17.78
C PHE A 6 -10.32 8.63 -17.94
N SER A 7 -10.65 9.60 -17.09
CA SER A 7 -10.06 10.94 -17.10
C SER A 7 -8.69 10.99 -16.45
N TYR A 8 -8.39 10.01 -15.58
CA TYR A 8 -7.12 9.91 -14.83
C TYR A 8 -6.47 8.54 -15.03
N ASP A 9 -5.15 8.49 -14.88
CA ASP A 9 -4.39 7.25 -14.95
C ASP A 9 -4.51 6.42 -13.69
N VAL A 10 -4.63 7.10 -12.52
CA VAL A 10 -4.79 6.50 -11.21
C VAL A 10 -5.61 7.38 -10.28
N ALA A 11 -6.49 6.76 -9.49
CA ALA A 11 -7.21 7.36 -8.38
C ALA A 11 -6.51 6.98 -7.07
N VAL A 12 -6.17 7.96 -6.25
CA VAL A 12 -5.37 7.77 -5.03
C VAL A 12 -6.18 8.19 -3.81
N ALA A 13 -6.31 7.31 -2.82
CA ALA A 13 -6.78 7.65 -1.50
C ALA A 13 -5.58 7.69 -0.54
N TYR A 14 -5.14 8.89 -0.20
CA TYR A 14 -3.94 9.15 0.61
C TYR A 14 -4.34 9.42 2.05
N ARG A 15 -3.99 8.50 2.95
CA ARG A 15 -4.24 8.62 4.38
C ARG A 15 -3.08 9.33 5.06
N ILE A 16 -3.40 10.31 5.92
CA ILE A 16 -2.43 11.05 6.71
C ILE A 16 -2.89 11.17 8.17
N TYR A 17 -1.95 10.99 9.11
CA TYR A 17 -2.18 11.07 10.54
C TYR A 17 -1.02 11.83 11.22
N PRO A 18 -1.27 12.77 12.15
CA PRO A 18 -0.24 13.69 12.67
C PRO A 18 0.69 13.08 13.71
N LYS A 19 0.47 11.82 14.10
CA LYS A 19 1.34 11.13 15.08
C LYS A 19 2.23 10.11 14.37
N MET A 20 3.40 9.84 14.95
CA MET A 20 4.31 8.81 14.43
C MET A 20 3.65 7.43 14.51
N SER A 21 3.79 6.64 13.45
CA SER A 21 3.50 5.22 13.46
C SER A 21 4.51 4.45 14.32
N VAL A 22 4.23 3.18 14.55
CA VAL A 22 5.12 2.30 15.35
C VAL A 22 6.47 2.14 14.64
N GLY A 23 7.54 2.56 15.31
CA GLY A 23 8.92 2.49 14.80
C GLY A 23 9.54 3.86 14.57
N ARG A 24 10.88 3.95 14.72
CA ARG A 24 11.60 5.20 14.54
C ARG A 24 11.91 5.41 13.05
N PRO A 25 11.48 6.54 12.45
CA PRO A 25 11.89 6.90 11.10
C PRO A 25 13.40 7.10 11.01
N PRO A 26 14.00 6.84 9.82
CA PRO A 26 15.44 7.04 9.60
C PRO A 26 15.82 8.52 9.57
N ILE A 27 14.87 9.39 9.28
CA ILE A 27 15.00 10.86 9.27
C ILE A 27 13.73 11.50 9.83
N PHE A 28 13.80 12.73 10.33
CA PHE A 28 12.69 13.46 10.95
C PHE A 28 11.98 12.68 12.07
N GLY A 29 12.75 11.92 12.88
CA GLY A 29 12.21 11.02 13.90
C GLY A 29 11.32 11.67 14.98
N GLU A 30 11.32 13.01 15.07
CA GLU A 30 10.52 13.77 16.04
C GLU A 30 9.58 14.79 15.36
N ASP A 31 9.63 14.90 14.03
CA ASP A 31 8.84 15.86 13.26
C ASP A 31 7.97 15.15 12.21
N LYS A 32 6.79 14.70 12.64
CA LYS A 32 5.84 14.00 11.77
C LYS A 32 5.39 14.86 10.58
N PHE A 33 5.26 16.16 10.76
CA PHE A 33 4.84 17.04 9.67
C PHE A 33 5.87 17.06 8.54
N LYS A 34 7.17 17.25 8.87
CA LYS A 34 8.25 17.19 7.87
C LYS A 34 8.39 15.83 7.22
N LEU A 35 8.21 14.75 7.99
CA LEU A 35 8.21 13.39 7.45
C LEU A 35 7.09 13.22 6.41
N ALA A 36 5.87 13.59 6.76
CA ALA A 36 4.71 13.49 5.88
C ALA A 36 4.86 14.38 4.64
N GLU A 37 5.38 15.59 4.79
CA GLU A 37 5.68 16.49 3.66
C GLU A 37 6.71 15.88 2.72
N LEU A 38 7.80 15.28 3.23
CA LEU A 38 8.81 14.59 2.43
C LEU A 38 8.19 13.42 1.66
N CYS A 39 7.44 12.57 2.34
CA CYS A 39 6.79 11.40 1.75
C CYS A 39 5.83 11.82 0.63
N LEU A 40 4.98 12.82 0.88
CA LEU A 40 4.04 13.32 -0.11
C LEU A 40 4.74 13.96 -1.32
N LYS A 41 5.79 14.75 -1.12
CA LYS A 41 6.63 15.30 -2.20
C LYS A 41 7.30 14.20 -3.00
N SER A 42 7.86 13.16 -2.34
CA SER A 42 8.45 12.03 -3.03
C SER A 42 7.43 11.28 -3.88
N PHE A 43 6.21 11.10 -3.35
CA PHE A 43 5.11 10.50 -4.11
C PHE A 43 4.77 11.33 -5.34
N LYS A 44 4.61 12.67 -5.20
CA LYS A 44 4.34 13.56 -6.33
C LYS A 44 5.42 13.45 -7.43
N ASP A 45 6.70 13.44 -7.05
CA ASP A 45 7.82 13.34 -7.98
C ASP A 45 7.93 11.96 -8.64
N SER A 46 7.41 10.92 -7.97
CA SER A 46 7.41 9.55 -8.50
C SER A 46 6.42 9.33 -9.63
N LEU A 47 5.43 10.21 -9.80
CA LEU A 47 4.31 10.02 -10.72
C LEU A 47 4.71 10.00 -12.20
N GLY A 48 5.81 10.65 -12.60
CA GLY A 48 6.34 10.56 -13.97
C GLY A 48 5.38 11.03 -15.07
N GLY A 49 4.54 12.03 -14.78
CA GLY A 49 3.57 12.57 -15.73
C GLY A 49 2.19 11.90 -15.72
N LEU A 50 1.94 10.93 -14.84
CA LEU A 50 0.60 10.36 -14.64
C LEU A 50 -0.40 11.43 -14.17
N ARG A 51 -1.61 11.40 -14.73
CA ARG A 51 -2.73 12.19 -14.23
C ARG A 51 -3.36 11.49 -13.04
N VAL A 52 -3.37 12.17 -11.89
CA VAL A 52 -3.79 11.60 -10.60
C VAL A 52 -4.97 12.37 -10.03
N LYS A 53 -6.07 11.68 -9.73
CA LYS A 53 -7.13 12.19 -8.84
C LYS A 53 -6.82 11.74 -7.42
N LEU A 54 -6.67 12.71 -6.50
CA LEU A 54 -6.24 12.45 -5.12
C LEU A 54 -7.35 12.81 -4.12
N TRP A 55 -7.69 11.87 -3.26
CA TRP A 55 -8.46 12.09 -2.03
C TRP A 55 -7.50 12.03 -0.86
N ALA A 56 -7.31 13.17 -0.17
CA ALA A 56 -6.50 13.25 1.04
C ALA A 56 -7.39 13.08 2.28
N LEU A 57 -7.18 11.98 3.01
CA LEU A 57 -7.92 11.66 4.24
C LEU A 57 -7.11 12.20 5.43
N LEU A 58 -7.45 13.41 5.88
CA LEU A 58 -6.78 14.08 7.02
C LEU A 58 -7.43 13.62 8.33
N ASN A 59 -6.80 12.65 8.98
CA ASN A 59 -7.31 12.05 10.22
C ASN A 59 -6.68 12.72 11.44
N ASP A 60 -7.46 13.50 12.23
CA ASP A 60 -7.00 14.28 13.38
C ASP A 60 -5.88 15.29 13.04
N CYS A 61 -5.80 15.70 11.78
CA CYS A 61 -4.73 16.60 11.33
C CYS A 61 -5.01 18.05 11.64
N PRO A 62 -4.04 18.81 12.20
CA PRO A 62 -4.10 20.28 12.25
C PRO A 62 -4.27 20.88 10.85
N PRO A 63 -4.88 22.10 10.74
CA PRO A 63 -5.11 22.76 9.44
C PRO A 63 -3.86 22.93 8.56
N ALA A 64 -2.68 23.04 9.18
CA ALA A 64 -1.40 23.15 8.46
C ALA A 64 -1.14 21.98 7.50
N TYR A 65 -1.66 20.77 7.78
CA TYR A 65 -1.49 19.60 6.91
C TYR A 65 -2.19 19.73 5.56
N GLU A 66 -3.20 20.55 5.41
CA GLU A 66 -3.83 20.80 4.11
C GLU A 66 -2.88 21.48 3.14
N SER A 67 -2.04 22.38 3.67
CA SER A 67 -1.12 23.16 2.86
C SER A 67 -0.12 22.31 2.09
N ILE A 68 0.26 21.11 2.58
CA ILE A 68 1.18 20.23 1.86
C ILE A 68 0.52 19.61 0.62
N PHE A 69 -0.80 19.42 0.63
CA PHE A 69 -1.54 18.92 -0.54
C PHE A 69 -1.85 20.04 -1.53
N THR A 70 -2.37 21.16 -1.06
CA THR A 70 -2.79 22.27 -1.94
C THR A 70 -1.62 22.95 -2.66
N LYS A 71 -0.39 22.84 -2.15
CA LYS A 71 0.83 23.27 -2.84
C LYS A 71 1.24 22.36 -4.01
N LEU A 72 0.82 21.09 -4.01
CA LEU A 72 1.29 20.07 -4.93
C LEU A 72 0.24 19.62 -5.95
N TRP A 73 -1.05 19.81 -5.69
CA TRP A 73 -2.16 19.42 -6.56
C TRP A 73 -3.05 20.61 -6.88
N ALA A 74 -3.51 20.66 -8.13
CA ALA A 74 -4.53 21.60 -8.57
C ALA A 74 -5.88 21.27 -7.88
N PRO A 75 -6.75 22.26 -7.63
CA PRO A 75 -8.02 22.05 -6.94
C PRO A 75 -8.92 20.99 -7.61
N GLU A 76 -8.92 20.93 -8.94
CA GLU A 76 -9.69 19.95 -9.71
C GLU A 76 -9.22 18.51 -9.54
N ASP A 77 -7.94 18.31 -9.18
CA ASP A 77 -7.31 16.99 -8.99
C ASP A 77 -7.31 16.54 -7.52
N LEU A 78 -7.74 17.41 -6.58
CA LEU A 78 -7.63 17.19 -5.13
C LEU A 78 -9.00 17.26 -4.44
N VAL A 79 -9.25 16.29 -3.56
CA VAL A 79 -10.37 16.32 -2.62
C VAL A 79 -9.82 16.17 -1.20
N LEU A 80 -10.09 17.14 -0.33
CA LEU A 80 -9.69 17.09 1.08
C LEU A 80 -10.85 16.58 1.93
N LEU A 81 -10.60 15.50 2.70
CA LEU A 81 -11.58 14.88 3.60
C LEU A 81 -11.03 14.92 5.03
N ARG A 82 -11.79 15.47 5.98
CA ARG A 82 -11.40 15.60 7.38
C ARG A 82 -12.10 14.54 8.24
N TYR A 83 -11.35 13.88 9.10
CA TYR A 83 -11.85 12.88 10.06
C TYR A 83 -11.42 13.26 11.48
N PRO A 84 -12.29 13.06 12.50
CA PRO A 84 -12.05 13.52 13.88
C PRO A 84 -11.23 12.52 14.72
N GLY A 85 -10.17 11.94 14.17
CA GLY A 85 -9.35 10.98 14.93
C GLY A 85 -9.95 9.57 14.98
N VAL A 86 -10.47 9.09 13.84
CA VAL A 86 -10.97 7.71 13.72
C VAL A 86 -9.83 6.72 13.61
N GLY A 87 -10.05 5.47 14.05
CA GLY A 87 -9.04 4.40 14.00
C GLY A 87 -8.57 4.06 12.58
N ALA A 88 -7.39 3.46 12.48
CA ALA A 88 -6.77 3.09 11.19
C ALA A 88 -7.67 2.18 10.33
N GLY A 89 -8.43 1.29 10.94
CA GLY A 89 -9.40 0.43 10.26
C GLY A 89 -10.51 1.22 9.57
N ILE A 90 -11.06 2.25 10.22
CA ILE A 90 -12.11 3.10 9.66
C ILE A 90 -11.57 3.90 8.46
N THR A 91 -10.36 4.45 8.57
CA THR A 91 -9.76 5.19 7.45
C THR A 91 -9.48 4.27 6.25
N LEU A 92 -9.11 3.01 6.45
CA LEU A 92 -8.95 2.05 5.37
C LEU A 92 -10.28 1.68 4.72
N GLN A 93 -11.36 1.58 5.51
CA GLN A 93 -12.72 1.38 4.96
C GLN A 93 -13.13 2.57 4.10
N GLU A 94 -12.85 3.80 4.53
CA GLU A 94 -13.13 5.01 3.75
C GLU A 94 -12.30 5.06 2.47
N GLN A 95 -11.00 4.72 2.52
CA GLN A 95 -10.19 4.55 1.30
C GLN A 95 -10.84 3.52 0.36
N THR A 96 -11.26 2.38 0.89
CA THR A 96 -11.92 1.32 0.10
C THR A 96 -13.21 1.82 -0.53
N ARG A 97 -14.06 2.54 0.22
CA ARG A 97 -15.31 3.11 -0.28
C ARG A 97 -15.04 4.09 -1.41
N ILE A 98 -14.18 5.08 -1.19
CA ILE A 98 -13.81 6.10 -2.18
C ILE A 98 -13.29 5.43 -3.47
N LEU A 99 -12.32 4.54 -3.34
CA LEU A 99 -11.66 3.92 -4.48
C LEU A 99 -12.54 2.92 -5.25
N THR A 100 -13.56 2.35 -4.61
CA THR A 100 -14.54 1.50 -5.31
C THR A 100 -15.67 2.30 -5.95
N GLU A 101 -16.08 3.42 -5.37
CA GLU A 101 -17.19 4.24 -5.85
C GLU A 101 -16.78 5.22 -6.96
N GLN A 102 -15.53 5.72 -6.95
CA GLN A 102 -15.04 6.63 -8.00
C GLN A 102 -15.11 5.97 -9.39
N THR A 103 -15.26 6.81 -10.43
CA THR A 103 -15.31 6.39 -11.84
C THR A 103 -14.23 7.05 -12.68
N ASP A 104 -13.30 7.76 -12.05
CA ASP A 104 -12.31 8.59 -12.71
C ASP A 104 -11.12 7.81 -13.26
N ALA A 105 -10.78 6.65 -12.64
CA ALA A 105 -9.64 5.83 -13.01
C ALA A 105 -9.91 4.33 -12.88
N GLU A 106 -9.24 3.52 -13.75
CA GLU A 106 -9.26 2.06 -13.69
C GLU A 106 -8.32 1.51 -12.61
N ILE A 107 -7.17 2.15 -12.44
CA ILE A 107 -6.18 1.78 -11.42
C ILE A 107 -6.39 2.66 -10.20
N VAL A 108 -6.37 2.04 -9.03
CA VAL A 108 -6.54 2.72 -7.75
C VAL A 108 -5.33 2.48 -6.85
N HIS A 109 -5.04 3.43 -5.97
CA HIS A 109 -3.92 3.34 -5.04
C HIS A 109 -4.32 3.74 -3.63
N PHE A 110 -4.07 2.83 -2.68
CA PHE A 110 -4.07 3.11 -1.25
C PHE A 110 -2.70 3.63 -0.86
N ALA A 111 -2.63 4.82 -0.32
CA ALA A 111 -1.38 5.47 0.06
C ALA A 111 -1.38 5.91 1.53
N GLU A 112 -0.21 5.88 2.14
CA GLU A 112 0.05 6.31 3.52
C GLU A 112 1.17 7.35 3.56
N ASP A 113 1.23 8.10 4.65
CA ASP A 113 2.12 9.26 4.86
C ASP A 113 3.51 8.91 5.40
N ASP A 114 3.87 7.64 5.37
CA ASP A 114 5.15 7.11 5.83
C ASP A 114 5.84 6.20 4.79
N TYR A 115 5.57 6.47 3.50
CA TYR A 115 6.29 5.85 2.38
C TYR A 115 7.04 6.88 1.55
N PHE A 116 8.32 6.61 1.30
CA PHE A 116 9.15 7.37 0.39
C PHE A 116 9.25 6.67 -0.96
N TYR A 117 9.07 7.41 -2.05
CA TYR A 117 9.05 6.91 -3.42
C TYR A 117 10.25 7.39 -4.23
N LEU A 118 10.77 6.53 -5.09
CA LEU A 118 11.82 6.89 -6.05
C LEU A 118 11.25 7.78 -7.17
N PRO A 119 11.98 8.82 -7.59
CA PRO A 119 11.52 9.74 -8.63
C PRO A 119 11.17 9.03 -9.94
N GLY A 120 10.05 9.42 -10.55
CA GLY A 120 9.64 8.98 -11.88
C GLY A 120 9.33 7.49 -12.02
N GLN A 121 9.23 6.69 -10.94
CA GLN A 121 9.08 5.23 -11.05
C GLN A 121 7.67 4.70 -10.79
N PHE A 122 6.76 5.49 -10.25
CA PHE A 122 5.43 5.01 -9.87
C PHE A 122 4.59 4.53 -11.07
N HIS A 123 4.80 5.14 -12.25
CA HIS A 123 4.13 4.71 -13.48
C HIS A 123 4.38 3.22 -13.79
N LEU A 124 5.54 2.65 -13.41
CA LEU A 124 5.84 1.24 -13.64
C LEU A 124 4.84 0.31 -12.95
N ALA A 125 4.33 0.68 -11.77
CA ALA A 125 3.33 -0.11 -11.06
C ALA A 125 1.95 0.00 -11.74
N VAL A 126 1.59 1.18 -12.21
CA VAL A 126 0.36 1.42 -12.96
C VAL A 126 0.36 0.64 -14.27
N ASP A 127 1.45 0.74 -15.03
CA ASP A 127 1.61 0.07 -16.33
C ASP A 127 1.70 -1.46 -16.17
N PHE A 128 2.36 -1.94 -15.11
CA PHE A 128 2.39 -3.37 -14.80
C PHE A 128 0.97 -3.94 -14.63
N LEU A 129 0.11 -3.27 -13.87
CA LEU A 129 -1.29 -3.70 -13.71
C LEU A 129 -2.08 -3.59 -15.01
N LYS A 130 -1.93 -2.50 -15.78
CA LYS A 130 -2.64 -2.32 -17.04
C LYS A 130 -2.26 -3.37 -18.09
N GLN A 131 -0.97 -3.71 -18.20
CA GLN A 131 -0.45 -4.60 -19.23
C GLN A 131 -0.43 -6.10 -18.83
N ASN A 132 -0.70 -6.43 -17.58
CA ASN A 132 -0.77 -7.82 -17.10
C ASN A 132 -2.21 -8.16 -16.67
N PRO A 133 -3.02 -8.78 -17.54
CA PRO A 133 -4.42 -9.11 -17.23
C PRO A 133 -4.58 -9.98 -15.96
N ALA A 134 -3.63 -10.87 -15.69
CA ALA A 134 -3.63 -11.76 -14.53
C ALA A 134 -3.13 -11.08 -13.23
N ALA A 135 -2.65 -9.84 -13.26
CA ALA A 135 -2.29 -9.10 -12.07
C ALA A 135 -3.50 -8.32 -11.53
N ASP A 136 -3.88 -8.56 -10.29
CA ASP A 136 -5.01 -7.90 -9.62
C ASP A 136 -4.55 -6.72 -8.77
N PHE A 137 -3.49 -6.95 -7.99
CA PHE A 137 -2.89 -6.02 -7.04
C PHE A 137 -1.39 -5.92 -7.25
N ALA A 138 -0.83 -4.77 -6.95
CA ALA A 138 0.61 -4.54 -6.90
C ALA A 138 0.95 -3.66 -5.70
N THR A 139 2.10 -3.88 -5.08
CA THR A 139 2.66 -2.94 -4.10
C THR A 139 3.87 -2.25 -4.70
N PRO A 140 4.11 -0.96 -4.45
CA PRO A 140 5.35 -0.30 -4.86
C PRO A 140 6.54 -0.68 -3.97
N TYR A 141 6.27 -1.40 -2.88
CA TYR A 141 7.18 -1.69 -1.79
C TYR A 141 7.50 -3.18 -1.67
N ASP A 142 8.78 -3.54 -1.84
CA ASP A 142 9.31 -4.88 -1.58
C ASP A 142 9.67 -5.00 -0.10
N HIS A 143 8.77 -5.60 0.69
CA HIS A 143 8.94 -5.71 2.13
C HIS A 143 10.10 -6.68 2.48
N PRO A 144 11.02 -6.34 3.43
CA PRO A 144 12.13 -7.21 3.83
C PRO A 144 11.71 -8.63 4.24
N ASP A 145 10.54 -8.79 4.84
CA ASP A 145 10.01 -10.10 5.24
C ASP A 145 9.81 -11.06 4.07
N GLN A 146 9.62 -10.54 2.84
CA GLN A 146 9.53 -11.39 1.64
C GLN A 146 10.81 -12.20 1.41
N HIS A 147 11.95 -11.74 1.93
CA HIS A 147 13.26 -12.34 1.75
C HIS A 147 13.78 -13.07 2.97
N THR A 148 13.24 -12.80 4.18
CA THR A 148 13.86 -13.21 5.44
C THR A 148 13.02 -14.15 6.28
N THR A 149 11.70 -14.25 6.04
CA THR A 149 10.81 -15.00 6.91
C THR A 149 10.32 -16.31 6.30
N ASP A 150 10.16 -17.36 7.14
CA ASP A 150 9.64 -18.67 6.72
C ASP A 150 8.18 -18.59 6.21
N LEU A 151 7.42 -17.58 6.66
CA LEU A 151 6.06 -17.33 6.15
C LEU A 151 6.09 -17.07 4.64
N HIS A 152 7.01 -16.23 4.19
CA HIS A 152 7.13 -15.78 2.80
C HIS A 152 8.02 -16.70 1.95
N ASN A 153 8.78 -17.61 2.57
CA ASN A 153 9.63 -18.56 1.86
C ASN A 153 8.79 -19.65 1.16
N LEU A 154 8.34 -19.33 -0.05
CA LEU A 154 7.60 -20.23 -0.95
C LEU A 154 7.93 -19.87 -2.40
N PHE A 155 7.45 -20.70 -3.33
CA PHE A 155 7.58 -20.41 -4.75
C PHE A 155 6.87 -19.08 -5.10
N HIS A 156 7.62 -18.18 -5.74
CA HIS A 156 7.14 -16.93 -6.29
C HIS A 156 7.11 -17.01 -7.82
N GLU A 157 5.96 -16.70 -8.40
CA GLU A 157 5.91 -16.39 -9.82
C GLU A 157 6.66 -15.09 -10.06
N THR A 158 7.46 -15.02 -11.11
CA THR A 158 8.22 -13.81 -11.48
C THR A 158 7.89 -13.36 -12.88
N ARG A 159 7.94 -12.05 -13.13
CA ARG A 159 7.74 -11.43 -14.44
C ARG A 159 8.71 -10.27 -14.61
N ALA A 160 9.38 -10.19 -15.75
CA ALA A 160 10.17 -9.03 -16.14
C ALA A 160 9.25 -7.97 -16.73
N PHE A 161 9.30 -6.74 -16.22
CA PHE A 161 8.56 -5.61 -16.74
C PHE A 161 9.18 -4.28 -16.31
N GLY A 162 9.33 -3.34 -17.25
CA GLY A 162 9.84 -1.99 -16.98
C GLY A 162 11.23 -1.96 -16.36
N GLY A 163 12.12 -2.88 -16.75
CA GLY A 163 13.48 -2.98 -16.20
C GLY A 163 13.56 -3.55 -14.77
N LYS A 164 12.44 -4.07 -14.23
CA LYS A 164 12.34 -4.68 -12.91
C LYS A 164 11.88 -6.14 -13.00
N THR A 165 12.20 -6.92 -11.98
CA THR A 165 11.59 -8.23 -11.75
C THR A 165 10.41 -8.06 -10.79
N TRP A 166 9.22 -8.45 -11.21
CA TRP A 166 8.02 -8.46 -10.38
C TRP A 166 7.81 -9.85 -9.81
N SER A 167 7.72 -9.96 -8.49
CA SER A 167 7.52 -11.24 -7.80
C SER A 167 6.16 -11.30 -7.11
N SER A 168 5.48 -12.44 -7.21
CA SER A 168 4.19 -12.64 -6.56
C SER A 168 4.35 -12.76 -5.04
N CYS A 169 3.62 -11.95 -4.27
CA CYS A 169 3.70 -11.89 -2.80
C CYS A 169 2.55 -12.62 -2.11
N ILE A 170 2.70 -12.88 -0.79
CA ILE A 170 1.60 -13.35 0.07
C ILE A 170 0.78 -12.16 0.53
N SER A 171 1.44 -11.11 1.01
CA SER A 171 0.85 -9.96 1.68
C SER A 171 1.64 -8.69 1.40
N THR A 172 1.02 -7.58 1.69
CA THR A 172 1.64 -6.25 1.76
C THR A 172 0.97 -5.45 2.88
N THR A 173 1.51 -4.29 3.16
CA THR A 173 0.95 -3.27 4.06
C THR A 173 -0.26 -2.57 3.40
N HIS A 174 -0.71 -1.46 3.98
CA HIS A 174 -1.85 -0.70 3.44
C HIS A 174 -1.47 0.23 2.27
N THR A 175 -0.24 0.13 1.77
CA THR A 175 0.23 0.90 0.59
C THR A 175 0.34 -0.03 -0.61
N PHE A 176 -0.68 -0.01 -1.47
CA PHE A 176 -0.77 -0.88 -2.65
C PHE A 176 -1.67 -0.30 -3.75
N LEU A 177 -1.49 -0.79 -4.96
CA LEU A 177 -2.36 -0.51 -6.11
C LEU A 177 -3.27 -1.71 -6.39
N ALA A 178 -4.42 -1.42 -6.99
CA ALA A 178 -5.35 -2.44 -7.46
C ALA A 178 -5.94 -2.07 -8.82
N LYS A 179 -6.31 -3.06 -9.62
CA LYS A 179 -7.37 -2.85 -10.59
C LYS A 179 -8.67 -2.59 -9.85
N ARG A 180 -9.40 -1.52 -10.18
CA ARG A 180 -10.65 -1.17 -9.51
C ARG A 180 -11.66 -2.33 -9.53
N ALA A 181 -11.73 -3.08 -10.63
CA ALA A 181 -12.59 -4.26 -10.73
C ALA A 181 -12.24 -5.34 -9.67
N ALA A 182 -10.94 -5.62 -9.46
CA ALA A 182 -10.49 -6.57 -8.43
C ALA A 182 -10.80 -6.06 -7.01
N LEU A 183 -10.66 -4.75 -6.76
CA LEU A 183 -11.02 -4.14 -5.50
C LEU A 183 -12.52 -4.23 -5.24
N ILE A 184 -13.37 -3.96 -6.23
CA ILE A 184 -14.84 -4.08 -6.11
C ILE A 184 -15.23 -5.53 -5.76
N GLU A 185 -14.65 -6.50 -6.43
CA GLU A 185 -14.92 -7.93 -6.18
C GLU A 185 -14.53 -8.35 -4.76
N SER A 186 -13.38 -7.87 -4.28
CA SER A 186 -12.84 -8.20 -2.95
C SER A 186 -13.28 -7.26 -1.82
N ARG A 187 -14.03 -6.19 -2.12
CA ARG A 187 -14.31 -5.08 -1.18
C ARG A 187 -14.93 -5.51 0.15
N LYS A 188 -15.75 -6.58 0.15
CA LYS A 188 -16.37 -7.09 1.38
C LYS A 188 -15.34 -7.51 2.43
N LEU A 189 -14.19 -8.02 2.01
CA LEU A 189 -13.11 -8.39 2.91
C LEU A 189 -12.43 -7.15 3.51
N PHE A 190 -12.14 -6.14 2.67
CA PHE A 190 -11.57 -4.88 3.12
C PHE A 190 -12.50 -4.15 4.10
N LEU A 191 -13.81 -4.17 3.89
CA LEU A 191 -14.76 -3.52 4.78
C LEU A 191 -14.99 -4.29 6.08
N LYS A 192 -15.09 -5.62 6.04
CA LYS A 192 -15.44 -6.44 7.20
C LYS A 192 -14.29 -6.61 8.19
N LEU A 193 -13.09 -6.94 7.69
CA LEU A 193 -11.97 -7.31 8.56
C LEU A 193 -11.47 -6.16 9.43
N PHE A 194 -11.64 -4.91 8.99
CA PHE A 194 -11.14 -3.75 9.71
C PHE A 194 -12.17 -3.11 10.67
N GLN A 195 -13.41 -3.60 10.71
CA GLN A 195 -14.41 -3.14 11.69
C GLN A 195 -14.12 -3.62 13.12
N ASP A 196 -13.59 -4.85 13.26
CA ASP A 196 -13.54 -5.54 14.54
C ASP A 196 -12.16 -5.48 15.23
N PHE A 197 -11.18 -4.82 14.63
CA PHE A 197 -9.78 -4.87 15.10
C PHE A 197 -9.27 -3.51 15.60
N GLU A 198 -9.76 -3.07 16.75
CA GLU A 198 -9.07 -2.05 17.54
C GLU A 198 -7.93 -2.70 18.33
N GLY A 199 -6.70 -2.57 17.83
CA GLY A 199 -5.51 -2.49 18.68
C GLY A 199 -4.71 -3.75 18.98
N ARG A 200 -4.94 -4.95 18.42
CA ARG A 200 -4.15 -6.15 18.84
C ARG A 200 -3.40 -6.91 17.74
N THR A 201 -3.85 -6.89 16.51
CA THR A 201 -3.15 -7.53 15.38
C THR A 201 -3.63 -6.87 14.11
N SER A 202 -2.72 -6.47 13.21
CA SER A 202 -3.14 -5.98 11.90
C SER A 202 -3.78 -7.16 11.13
N PRO A 203 -5.05 -7.07 10.74
CA PRO A 203 -5.74 -8.15 10.03
C PRO A 203 -5.31 -8.23 8.56
N ASP A 204 -4.41 -7.33 8.11
CA ASP A 204 -3.91 -7.26 6.73
C ASP A 204 -3.28 -8.57 6.27
N LEU A 205 -2.41 -9.19 7.08
CA LEU A 205 -1.83 -10.49 6.74
C LEU A 205 -2.91 -11.56 6.53
N ALA A 206 -3.90 -11.65 7.43
CA ALA A 206 -5.00 -12.60 7.31
C ALA A 206 -5.86 -12.35 6.05
N MET A 207 -6.13 -11.08 5.75
CA MET A 207 -6.86 -10.66 4.55
C MET A 207 -6.09 -11.04 3.28
N TRP A 208 -4.82 -10.70 3.20
CA TRP A 208 -4.00 -11.01 2.04
C TRP A 208 -3.81 -12.51 1.84
N MET A 209 -3.64 -13.29 2.91
CA MET A 209 -3.58 -14.75 2.84
C MET A 209 -4.89 -15.33 2.28
N ALA A 210 -6.05 -14.79 2.67
CA ALA A 210 -7.35 -15.23 2.16
C ALA A 210 -7.54 -14.85 0.68
N LEU A 211 -7.11 -13.65 0.27
CA LEU A 211 -7.17 -13.18 -1.13
C LEU A 211 -6.23 -13.98 -2.04
N THR A 212 -4.97 -14.13 -1.65
CA THR A 212 -3.95 -14.81 -2.45
C THR A 212 -4.04 -16.33 -2.35
N LYS A 213 -4.79 -16.84 -1.38
CA LYS A 213 -4.89 -18.28 -1.01
C LYS A 213 -3.53 -18.91 -0.72
N LYS A 214 -2.52 -18.11 -0.38
CA LYS A 214 -1.18 -18.60 -0.02
C LYS A 214 -1.14 -18.89 1.49
N ARG A 215 -0.52 -20.03 1.88
CA ARG A 215 -0.36 -20.52 3.26
C ARG A 215 -1.63 -20.98 3.98
N VAL A 216 -2.83 -20.62 3.55
CA VAL A 216 -4.09 -20.97 4.24
C VAL A 216 -4.42 -22.46 4.23
N PHE A 217 -3.87 -23.24 3.30
CA PHE A 217 -4.08 -24.69 3.18
C PHE A 217 -2.88 -25.52 3.67
N ASN A 218 -2.05 -25.00 4.57
CA ASN A 218 -0.87 -25.71 5.07
C ASN A 218 -0.99 -26.04 6.57
N PRO A 219 -1.64 -27.17 6.94
CA PRO A 219 -1.83 -27.55 8.34
C PRO A 219 -0.52 -27.82 9.07
N VAL A 220 0.49 -28.36 8.38
CA VAL A 220 1.80 -28.64 8.98
C VAL A 220 2.47 -27.34 9.46
N LYS A 221 2.48 -26.31 8.59
CA LYS A 221 3.01 -24.99 8.97
C LYS A 221 2.17 -24.34 10.08
N PHE A 222 0.84 -24.49 10.04
CA PHE A 222 -0.04 -23.99 11.10
C PHE A 222 0.32 -24.57 12.46
N PHE A 223 0.44 -25.90 12.58
CA PHE A 223 0.81 -26.55 13.85
C PHE A 223 2.23 -26.17 14.30
N ARG A 224 3.21 -26.16 13.37
CA ARG A 224 4.57 -25.74 13.69
C ARG A 224 4.61 -24.30 14.21
N TRP A 225 3.93 -23.38 13.55
CA TRP A 225 3.91 -21.96 13.92
C TRP A 225 3.08 -21.68 15.18
N SER A 226 2.11 -22.52 15.53
CA SER A 226 1.39 -22.42 16.80
C SER A 226 2.33 -22.50 18.00
N LEU A 227 3.45 -23.22 17.86
CA LEU A 227 4.47 -23.35 18.89
C LEU A 227 5.58 -22.30 18.80
N SER A 228 6.00 -21.91 17.59
CA SER A 228 7.18 -21.06 17.36
C SER A 228 6.87 -19.62 16.94
N HIS A 229 5.76 -19.37 16.22
CA HIS A 229 5.42 -18.08 15.64
C HIS A 229 3.90 -17.82 15.76
N ARG A 230 3.42 -17.57 16.98
CA ARG A 230 1.99 -17.43 17.30
C ARG A 230 1.27 -16.38 16.45
N TYR A 231 1.96 -15.32 16.04
CA TYR A 231 1.41 -14.29 15.15
C TYR A 231 1.00 -14.87 13.79
N TRP A 232 1.85 -15.69 13.15
CA TRP A 232 1.52 -16.30 11.85
C TRP A 232 0.41 -17.35 11.95
N ALA A 233 0.46 -18.20 12.99
CA ALA A 233 -0.64 -19.14 13.25
C ALA A 233 -1.96 -18.43 13.54
N GLY A 234 -1.92 -17.35 14.34
CA GLY A 234 -3.06 -16.48 14.60
C GLY A 234 -3.63 -15.85 13.33
N SER A 235 -2.77 -15.40 12.41
CA SER A 235 -3.20 -14.85 11.12
C SER A 235 -3.88 -15.90 10.23
N ILE A 236 -3.39 -17.14 10.21
CA ILE A 236 -4.06 -18.25 9.50
C ILE A 236 -5.43 -18.53 10.13
N PHE A 237 -5.51 -18.59 11.47
CA PHE A 237 -6.77 -18.78 12.17
C PHE A 237 -7.77 -17.67 11.85
N LEU A 238 -7.34 -16.40 11.90
CA LEU A 238 -8.18 -15.25 11.58
C LEU A 238 -8.63 -15.27 10.11
N ALA A 239 -7.75 -15.66 9.18
CA ALA A 239 -8.12 -15.83 7.79
C ALA A 239 -9.25 -16.86 7.63
N TRP A 240 -9.16 -18.01 8.28
CA TRP A 240 -10.22 -19.01 8.25
C TRP A 240 -11.49 -18.57 8.98
N TYR A 241 -11.35 -17.95 10.15
CA TYR A 241 -12.52 -17.54 10.95
C TYR A 241 -13.34 -16.44 10.25
N HIS A 242 -12.69 -15.44 9.66
CA HIS A 242 -13.39 -14.30 9.04
C HIS A 242 -13.60 -14.42 7.53
N CYS A 243 -12.72 -15.15 6.83
CA CYS A 243 -12.65 -15.13 5.37
C CYS A 243 -12.85 -16.50 4.72
N TRP A 244 -13.36 -17.51 5.44
CA TRP A 244 -13.55 -18.86 4.89
C TRP A 244 -14.36 -18.91 3.59
N PRO A 245 -15.41 -18.07 3.34
CA PRO A 245 -16.10 -18.09 2.07
C PRO A 245 -15.18 -17.68 0.91
N GLN A 246 -14.30 -16.68 1.13
CA GLN A 246 -13.30 -16.29 0.13
C GLN A 246 -12.26 -17.40 -0.08
N ILE A 247 -11.82 -18.05 0.98
CA ILE A 247 -10.82 -19.13 0.90
C ILE A 247 -11.36 -20.31 0.10
N LEU A 248 -12.61 -20.72 0.33
CA LEU A 248 -13.21 -21.88 -0.32
C LEU A 248 -13.79 -21.59 -1.69
N PHE A 249 -14.58 -20.53 -1.81
CA PHE A 249 -15.44 -20.26 -2.98
C PHE A 249 -15.04 -19.04 -3.80
N GLY A 250 -14.31 -18.07 -3.21
CA GLY A 250 -13.81 -16.92 -3.94
C GLY A 250 -12.71 -17.32 -4.94
N ARG A 251 -12.47 -16.51 -5.96
CA ARG A 251 -11.29 -16.72 -6.82
C ARG A 251 -10.00 -16.37 -6.08
N ARG A 252 -8.90 -16.90 -6.56
CA ARG A 252 -7.56 -16.51 -6.13
C ARG A 252 -7.21 -15.17 -6.78
N PHE A 253 -6.81 -14.19 -5.96
CA PHE A 253 -6.22 -12.94 -6.42
C PHE A 253 -4.70 -13.01 -6.43
N THR A 254 -4.07 -12.14 -7.20
CA THR A 254 -2.61 -12.03 -7.29
C THR A 254 -2.15 -10.69 -6.76
N LEU A 255 -1.04 -10.70 -6.03
CA LEU A 255 -0.35 -9.52 -5.51
C LEU A 255 1.11 -9.58 -5.94
N TRP A 256 1.66 -8.46 -6.44
CA TRP A 256 3.00 -8.39 -7.02
C TRP A 256 3.81 -7.24 -6.41
N ALA A 257 5.11 -7.47 -6.20
CA ALA A 257 6.07 -6.45 -5.76
C ALA A 257 7.25 -6.35 -6.73
N PRO A 258 7.77 -5.14 -7.02
CA PRO A 258 8.91 -4.93 -7.91
C PRO A 258 10.24 -5.07 -7.18
N GLN A 259 11.23 -5.63 -7.86
CA GLN A 259 12.62 -5.75 -7.42
C GLN A 259 13.55 -5.16 -8.49
N PRO A 260 14.36 -4.13 -8.16
CA PRO A 260 14.36 -3.38 -6.90
C PRO A 260 13.07 -2.59 -6.68
N SER A 261 12.79 -2.28 -5.43
CA SER A 261 11.57 -1.60 -4.98
C SER A 261 11.37 -0.22 -5.63
N ILE A 262 10.13 0.25 -5.72
CA ILE A 262 9.76 1.61 -6.18
C ILE A 262 9.66 2.56 -4.98
N ALA A 263 9.28 2.04 -3.82
CA ALA A 263 9.11 2.80 -2.59
C ALA A 263 9.68 2.05 -1.38
N THR A 264 9.85 2.77 -0.28
CA THR A 264 10.22 2.16 1.01
C THR A 264 9.38 2.72 2.15
N HIS A 265 9.12 1.89 3.13
CA HIS A 265 8.53 2.32 4.39
C HIS A 265 9.52 3.15 5.20
N MET A 266 9.06 4.25 5.82
CA MET A 266 9.89 5.16 6.63
C MET A 266 10.05 4.67 8.06
N VAL A 267 10.32 3.38 8.23
CA VAL A 267 10.77 2.74 9.46
C VAL A 267 12.13 2.10 9.20
N ALA A 268 13.15 2.45 9.98
CA ALA A 268 14.55 2.08 9.71
C ALA A 268 14.77 0.58 9.48
N LYS A 269 14.04 -0.28 10.23
CA LYS A 269 14.14 -1.75 10.12
C LYS A 269 13.35 -2.34 8.96
N LEU A 270 12.47 -1.56 8.32
CA LEU A 270 11.55 -2.01 7.29
C LEU A 270 11.87 -1.38 5.92
N GLN A 271 13.06 -0.86 5.73
CA GLN A 271 13.47 -0.34 4.42
C GLN A 271 13.59 -1.47 3.40
N ALA A 272 13.10 -1.22 2.19
CA ALA A 272 13.19 -2.18 1.09
C ALA A 272 14.64 -2.52 0.76
N PRO A 273 14.98 -3.79 0.48
CA PRO A 273 16.35 -4.20 0.19
C PRO A 273 16.85 -3.72 -1.17
N GLY A 274 18.16 -3.73 -1.35
CA GLY A 274 18.83 -3.48 -2.64
C GLY A 274 18.97 -2.03 -3.08
N ILE A 275 18.58 -1.06 -2.22
CA ILE A 275 18.68 0.38 -2.49
C ILE A 275 19.30 1.08 -1.29
N ASP A 276 20.22 2.02 -1.56
CA ASP A 276 20.76 2.94 -0.53
C ASP A 276 19.77 4.08 -0.28
N TRP A 277 18.78 3.81 0.58
CA TRP A 277 17.73 4.78 0.90
C TRP A 277 18.25 6.04 1.59
N GLN A 278 19.36 5.95 2.34
CA GLN A 278 19.95 7.13 2.97
C GLN A 278 20.44 8.13 1.93
N LYS A 279 21.06 7.63 0.87
CA LYS A 279 21.49 8.45 -0.27
C LYS A 279 20.28 9.10 -0.96
N GLU A 280 19.20 8.33 -1.18
CA GLU A 280 17.98 8.85 -1.81
C GLU A 280 17.31 9.94 -0.96
N PHE A 281 17.24 9.75 0.37
CA PHE A 281 16.69 10.76 1.29
C PHE A 281 17.54 12.04 1.26
N GLN A 282 18.88 11.92 1.32
CA GLN A 282 19.79 13.06 1.27
C GLN A 282 19.70 13.82 -0.05
N ALA A 283 19.65 13.11 -1.18
CA ALA A 283 19.48 13.72 -2.49
C ALA A 283 18.18 14.53 -2.57
N ARG A 284 17.09 14.00 -2.03
CA ARG A 284 15.79 14.69 -2.01
C ARG A 284 15.79 15.92 -1.11
N MET A 285 16.37 15.82 0.08
CA MET A 285 16.49 16.97 1.00
C MET A 285 17.37 18.08 0.43
N ALA A 286 18.47 17.73 -0.23
CA ALA A 286 19.34 18.69 -0.89
C ALA A 286 18.64 19.42 -2.07
N ALA A 287 17.77 18.73 -2.80
CA ALA A 287 16.95 19.33 -3.85
C ALA A 287 15.90 20.30 -3.29
N ALA A 288 15.30 19.97 -2.15
CA ALA A 288 14.31 20.83 -1.47
C ALA A 288 14.92 22.07 -0.84
N GLY A 289 16.19 22.05 -0.41
CA GLY A 289 16.90 23.20 0.16
C GLY A 289 17.47 24.17 -0.88
N LYS A 290 17.31 23.89 -2.16
CA LYS A 290 17.75 24.76 -3.27
C LYS A 290 16.62 25.60 -3.88
N ILE A 291 15.41 25.50 -3.35
CA ILE A 291 14.23 26.31 -3.68
C ILE A 291 13.97 27.29 -2.55
#